data_1fbf08767a8c5a6aa983b53ddb6f91f4
#
_entry.id   1fbf08767a8c5a6aa983b53ddb6f91f4
#
_cell.length_a   1.000
_cell.length_b   1.000
_cell.length_c   1.000
_cell.angle_alpha   90.00
_cell.angle_beta   90.00
_cell.angle_gamma   90.00
#
_symmetry.space_group_name_H-M   'P 1'
#
loop_
_entity.id
_entity.type
_entity.pdbx_description
1 polymer ?
#
loop_
_entity_poly.entity_id
_entity_poly.type
_entity_poly.pdbx_seq_one_letter_code
_entity_poly.pdbx_strand_id
1 'polypeptide(L)'
;RFGHNEGDEPSFTQPLMYEKIRSHPSPVNVYGNKLIAENIITNSILENSIKEFKNLLDDQFKNAKNYKPQIEWFEGTWSAYKPEKGKDKRGVTGSDTKKLLEISEKINSSSEELNLHKTIIKILNSRKEAVKNGSNIDWSTAEALAFGSLLEEGYPVRLVGQDSGRGTFSQRHSVLRNQLDNSRYVPLNNISKNQKQ
;
A
#
# COMPACT_ATOMS: atom_id res chain seq x y z
N ARG A 1 -12.94 10.89 -12.52
CA ARG A 1 -14.14 11.41 -13.18
C ARG A 1 -14.61 12.73 -12.58
N PHE A 2 -14.65 12.85 -11.29
CA PHE A 2 -15.24 14.01 -10.60
C PHE A 2 -14.21 15.00 -10.07
N GLY A 3 -13.00 15.00 -10.51
CA GLY A 3 -11.97 15.90 -10.02
C GLY A 3 -11.63 15.69 -8.51
N HIS A 4 -10.72 16.47 -7.99
CA HIS A 4 -10.28 16.37 -6.60
C HIS A 4 -10.81 17.52 -5.72
N ASN A 5 -11.49 18.50 -6.29
CA ASN A 5 -12.12 19.61 -5.59
C ASN A 5 -13.60 19.68 -5.95
N GLU A 6 -14.47 19.33 -5.00
CA GLU A 6 -15.91 19.30 -5.20
C GLU A 6 -16.54 20.71 -5.34
N GLY A 7 -15.88 21.73 -4.81
CA GLY A 7 -16.31 23.11 -4.90
C GLY A 7 -15.96 23.81 -6.22
N ASP A 8 -15.22 23.14 -7.10
CA ASP A 8 -14.84 23.67 -8.39
C ASP A 8 -15.83 23.25 -9.49
N GLU A 9 -16.20 24.18 -10.37
CA GLU A 9 -17.01 23.89 -11.57
C GLU A 9 -16.09 23.84 -12.80
N PRO A 10 -15.61 22.67 -13.18
CA PRO A 10 -14.61 22.53 -14.23
C PRO A 10 -15.12 22.87 -15.63
N SER A 11 -16.43 22.98 -15.83
CA SER A 11 -16.99 23.41 -17.11
C SER A 11 -16.70 24.87 -17.43
N PHE A 12 -16.29 25.71 -16.45
CA PHE A 12 -15.87 27.07 -16.70
C PHE A 12 -14.60 27.16 -17.56
N THR A 13 -13.71 26.19 -17.41
CA THR A 13 -12.41 26.18 -18.14
C THR A 13 -12.33 25.05 -19.16
N GLN A 14 -13.10 23.97 -18.99
CA GLN A 14 -13.02 22.76 -19.81
C GLN A 14 -14.42 22.26 -20.23
N PRO A 15 -15.26 23.09 -20.88
CA PRO A 15 -16.66 22.76 -21.13
C PRO A 15 -16.83 21.53 -22.00
N LEU A 16 -16.10 21.41 -23.09
CA LEU A 16 -16.22 20.27 -24.02
C LEU A 16 -15.78 18.94 -23.39
N MET A 17 -14.71 18.97 -22.60
CA MET A 17 -14.26 17.78 -21.90
C MET A 17 -15.28 17.31 -20.88
N TYR A 18 -15.87 18.21 -20.11
CA TYR A 18 -16.85 17.87 -19.10
C TYR A 18 -18.23 17.48 -19.67
N GLU A 19 -18.59 18.02 -20.83
CA GLU A 19 -19.72 17.51 -21.60
C GLU A 19 -19.52 16.03 -21.95
N LYS A 20 -18.33 15.67 -22.45
CA LYS A 20 -17.99 14.28 -22.76
C LYS A 20 -17.95 13.40 -21.52
N ILE A 21 -17.41 13.89 -20.40
CA ILE A 21 -17.38 13.15 -19.13
C ILE A 21 -18.79 12.91 -18.59
N ARG A 22 -19.67 13.90 -18.66
CA ARG A 22 -21.06 13.79 -18.18
C ARG A 22 -21.88 12.80 -19.02
N SER A 23 -21.68 12.79 -20.32
CA SER A 23 -22.36 11.85 -21.23
C SER A 23 -21.80 10.43 -21.18
N HIS A 24 -20.63 10.23 -20.60
CA HIS A 24 -20.02 8.91 -20.53
C HIS A 24 -20.76 8.00 -19.54
N PRO A 25 -21.13 6.76 -19.94
CA PRO A 25 -21.83 5.83 -19.06
C PRO A 25 -21.01 5.50 -17.81
N SER A 26 -21.69 5.26 -16.70
CA SER A 26 -21.03 4.89 -15.44
C SER A 26 -20.34 3.54 -15.55
N PRO A 27 -19.29 3.27 -14.74
CA PRO A 27 -18.66 1.94 -14.68
C PRO A 27 -19.66 0.81 -14.41
N VAL A 28 -20.66 1.06 -13.57
CA VAL A 28 -21.74 0.09 -13.28
C VAL A 28 -22.51 -0.26 -14.56
N ASN A 29 -22.88 0.74 -15.35
CA ASN A 29 -23.60 0.49 -16.59
C ASN A 29 -22.73 -0.21 -17.63
N VAL A 30 -21.46 0.20 -17.78
CA VAL A 30 -20.53 -0.42 -18.72
C VAL A 30 -20.31 -1.90 -18.36
N TYR A 31 -20.05 -2.18 -17.10
CA TYR A 31 -19.79 -3.56 -16.63
C TYR A 31 -21.07 -4.39 -16.61
N GLY A 32 -22.19 -3.83 -16.15
CA GLY A 32 -23.47 -4.50 -16.14
C GLY A 32 -23.93 -4.91 -17.54
N ASN A 33 -23.81 -4.01 -18.52
CA ASN A 33 -24.15 -4.32 -19.92
C ASN A 33 -23.25 -5.41 -20.50
N LYS A 34 -21.96 -5.45 -20.13
CA LYS A 34 -21.04 -6.53 -20.50
C LYS A 34 -21.54 -7.87 -19.95
N LEU A 35 -21.87 -7.94 -18.66
CA LEU A 35 -22.35 -9.18 -18.04
C LEU A 35 -23.69 -9.66 -18.63
N ILE A 36 -24.56 -8.73 -19.03
CA ILE A 36 -25.80 -9.05 -19.73
C ILE A 36 -25.51 -9.63 -21.11
N ALA A 37 -24.61 -9.01 -21.87
CA ALA A 37 -24.21 -9.51 -23.20
C ALA A 37 -23.55 -10.90 -23.12
N GLU A 38 -22.87 -11.22 -22.03
CA GLU A 38 -22.28 -12.53 -21.74
C GLU A 38 -23.30 -13.52 -21.13
N ASN A 39 -24.58 -13.15 -20.97
CA ASN A 39 -25.64 -13.95 -20.36
C ASN A 39 -25.35 -14.40 -18.89
N ILE A 40 -24.52 -13.66 -18.17
CA ILE A 40 -24.20 -13.93 -16.76
C ILE A 40 -25.28 -13.41 -15.84
N ILE A 41 -25.85 -12.23 -16.16
CA ILE A 41 -26.97 -11.63 -15.43
C ILE A 41 -28.04 -11.15 -16.40
N THR A 42 -29.24 -10.86 -15.87
CA THR A 42 -30.33 -10.21 -16.62
C THR A 42 -30.42 -8.71 -16.32
N ASN A 43 -31.07 -7.94 -17.17
CA ASN A 43 -31.39 -6.52 -16.90
C ASN A 43 -32.07 -6.34 -15.54
N SER A 44 -33.03 -7.20 -15.22
CA SER A 44 -33.77 -7.14 -13.94
C SER A 44 -32.82 -7.31 -12.73
N ILE A 45 -31.82 -8.19 -12.82
CA ILE A 45 -30.84 -8.35 -11.74
C ILE A 45 -30.01 -7.08 -11.57
N LEU A 46 -29.54 -6.47 -12.67
CA LEU A 46 -28.78 -5.23 -12.62
C LEU A 46 -29.60 -4.08 -11.99
N GLU A 47 -30.83 -3.89 -12.46
CA GLU A 47 -31.73 -2.86 -11.95
C GLU A 47 -32.06 -3.04 -10.47
N ASN A 48 -32.36 -4.27 -10.06
CA ASN A 48 -32.60 -4.61 -8.64
C ASN A 48 -31.39 -4.33 -7.77
N SER A 49 -30.21 -4.74 -8.18
CA SER A 49 -28.98 -4.49 -7.42
C SER A 49 -28.69 -2.99 -7.25
N ILE A 50 -28.92 -2.19 -8.30
CA ILE A 50 -28.80 -0.72 -8.23
C ILE A 50 -29.83 -0.14 -7.25
N LYS A 51 -31.05 -0.62 -7.30
CA LYS A 51 -32.18 -0.16 -6.42
C LYS A 51 -31.88 -0.52 -4.95
N GLU A 52 -31.49 -1.75 -4.69
CA GLU A 52 -31.12 -2.20 -3.34
C GLU A 52 -29.99 -1.38 -2.74
N PHE A 53 -28.95 -1.10 -3.53
CA PHE A 53 -27.84 -0.26 -3.08
C PHE A 53 -28.28 1.18 -2.80
N LYS A 54 -29.16 1.77 -3.63
CA LYS A 54 -29.73 3.09 -3.37
C LYS A 54 -30.56 3.11 -2.09
N ASN A 55 -31.41 2.10 -1.87
CA ASN A 55 -32.18 1.98 -0.64
C ASN A 55 -31.28 1.89 0.60
N LEU A 56 -30.19 1.09 0.51
CA LEU A 56 -29.20 1.01 1.57
C LEU A 56 -28.61 2.39 1.89
N LEU A 57 -28.21 3.16 0.86
CA LEU A 57 -27.66 4.52 1.06
C LEU A 57 -28.68 5.46 1.69
N ASP A 58 -29.93 5.42 1.25
CA ASP A 58 -31.01 6.25 1.81
C ASP A 58 -31.28 5.92 3.29
N ASP A 59 -31.25 4.64 3.64
CA ASP A 59 -31.41 4.22 5.03
C ASP A 59 -30.22 4.62 5.90
N GLN A 60 -29.00 4.46 5.40
CA GLN A 60 -27.81 4.94 6.11
C GLN A 60 -27.82 6.47 6.26
N PHE A 61 -28.27 7.21 5.25
CA PHE A 61 -28.40 8.66 5.33
C PHE A 61 -29.41 9.10 6.41
N LYS A 62 -30.54 8.41 6.52
CA LYS A 62 -31.52 8.65 7.60
C LYS A 62 -30.91 8.36 8.97
N ASN A 63 -30.16 7.24 9.09
CA ASN A 63 -29.53 6.80 10.33
C ASN A 63 -28.38 7.72 10.74
N ALA A 64 -27.71 8.37 9.79
CA ALA A 64 -26.59 9.28 10.05
C ALA A 64 -26.97 10.44 10.99
N LYS A 65 -28.24 10.87 11.01
CA LYS A 65 -28.72 11.92 11.95
C LYS A 65 -28.61 11.51 13.41
N ASN A 66 -28.70 10.21 13.69
CA ASN A 66 -28.65 9.64 15.04
C ASN A 66 -27.27 9.01 15.35
N TYR A 67 -26.38 9.05 14.38
CA TYR A 67 -25.04 8.46 14.54
C TYR A 67 -24.23 9.26 15.55
N LYS A 68 -23.86 8.60 16.62
CA LYS A 68 -22.88 9.12 17.58
C LYS A 68 -21.54 8.43 17.28
N PRO A 69 -20.50 9.16 16.88
CA PRO A 69 -19.21 8.57 16.64
C PRO A 69 -18.75 7.84 17.91
N GLN A 70 -18.56 6.55 17.82
CA GLN A 70 -17.82 5.83 18.86
C GLN A 70 -16.34 6.02 18.51
N ILE A 71 -15.56 6.36 19.51
CA ILE A 71 -14.12 6.47 19.35
C ILE A 71 -13.57 5.04 19.40
N GLU A 72 -13.59 4.38 18.28
CA GLU A 72 -13.05 3.02 18.08
C GLU A 72 -11.54 3.04 17.83
N TRP A 73 -10.86 3.98 18.46
CA TRP A 73 -9.41 4.04 18.37
C TRP A 73 -8.86 2.84 19.15
N PHE A 74 -7.97 2.10 18.51
CA PHE A 74 -7.33 0.91 19.07
C PHE A 74 -8.23 -0.33 19.23
N GLU A 75 -9.18 -0.55 18.35
CA GLU A 75 -9.91 -1.82 18.28
C GLU A 75 -9.13 -2.89 17.52
N GLY A 76 -9.53 -4.14 17.69
CA GLY A 76 -8.90 -5.30 17.08
C GLY A 76 -7.44 -5.45 17.51
N THR A 77 -6.53 -5.54 16.57
CA THR A 77 -5.09 -5.70 16.80
C THR A 77 -4.47 -4.52 17.60
N TRP A 78 -5.11 -3.35 17.57
CA TRP A 78 -4.64 -2.14 18.25
C TRP A 78 -5.14 -1.96 19.68
N SER A 79 -6.09 -2.79 20.12
CA SER A 79 -6.74 -2.66 21.44
C SER A 79 -5.77 -2.78 22.61
N ALA A 80 -4.65 -3.48 22.43
CA ALA A 80 -3.63 -3.66 23.47
C ALA A 80 -2.68 -2.44 23.62
N TYR A 81 -2.65 -1.55 22.64
CA TYR A 81 -1.76 -0.40 22.65
C TYR A 81 -2.40 0.79 23.38
N LYS A 82 -1.61 1.48 24.17
CA LYS A 82 -2.03 2.67 24.92
C LYS A 82 -1.03 3.80 24.70
N PRO A 83 -1.48 5.07 24.68
CA PRO A 83 -0.56 6.20 24.69
C PRO A 83 0.39 6.11 25.88
N GLU A 84 1.66 6.37 25.64
CA GLU A 84 2.64 6.37 26.71
C GLU A 84 2.35 7.46 27.74
N LYS A 85 2.41 7.08 29.02
CA LYS A 85 2.20 7.98 30.16
C LYS A 85 3.56 8.34 30.73
N GLY A 86 4.12 9.47 30.35
CA GLY A 86 5.41 9.88 30.88
C GLY A 86 6.00 11.11 30.19
N LYS A 87 7.17 11.53 30.65
CA LYS A 87 7.91 12.65 30.05
C LYS A 87 8.70 12.22 28.82
N ASP A 88 9.17 10.98 28.77
CA ASP A 88 9.84 10.40 27.60
C ASP A 88 8.83 9.57 26.82
N LYS A 89 8.42 10.10 25.67
CA LYS A 89 7.44 9.46 24.77
C LYS A 89 8.10 8.57 23.69
N ARG A 90 9.39 8.38 23.79
CA ARG A 90 10.17 7.64 22.79
C ARG A 90 10.36 6.22 23.20
N GLY A 91 9.77 5.43 23.69
CA GLY A 91 9.96 4.03 24.05
C GLY A 91 11.30 3.40 23.59
N VAL A 92 11.60 2.23 24.06
CA VAL A 92 12.76 1.46 23.62
C VAL A 92 12.39 0.76 22.32
N THR A 93 12.91 1.26 21.18
CA THR A 93 12.63 0.74 19.84
C THR A 93 13.86 0.09 19.19
N GLY A 94 14.93 -0.08 19.96
CA GLY A 94 16.16 -0.74 19.49
C GLY A 94 15.92 -2.22 19.22
N SER A 95 16.57 -2.74 18.18
CA SER A 95 16.61 -4.15 17.86
C SER A 95 18.03 -4.69 18.03
N ASP A 96 18.14 -5.99 18.27
CA ASP A 96 19.45 -6.64 18.42
C ASP A 96 20.29 -6.51 17.15
N THR A 97 21.56 -6.14 17.30
CA THR A 97 22.48 -5.90 16.18
C THR A 97 22.66 -7.16 15.31
N LYS A 98 22.72 -8.35 15.93
CA LYS A 98 22.85 -9.59 15.18
C LYS A 98 21.63 -9.83 14.30
N LYS A 99 20.43 -9.58 14.83
CA LYS A 99 19.16 -9.66 14.08
C LYS A 99 19.17 -8.68 12.90
N LEU A 100 19.60 -7.44 13.10
CA LEU A 100 19.69 -6.45 12.02
C LEU A 100 20.68 -6.85 10.93
N LEU A 101 21.81 -7.45 11.30
CA LEU A 101 22.79 -7.99 10.34
C LEU A 101 22.20 -9.15 9.51
N GLU A 102 21.48 -10.07 10.15
CA GLU A 102 20.83 -11.19 9.47
C GLU A 102 19.74 -10.70 8.50
N ILE A 103 18.93 -9.73 8.91
CA ILE A 103 17.93 -9.09 8.04
C ILE A 103 18.62 -8.40 6.86
N SER A 104 19.66 -7.60 7.14
CA SER A 104 20.43 -6.90 6.09
C SER A 104 21.00 -7.85 5.05
N GLU A 105 21.55 -8.98 5.50
CA GLU A 105 22.05 -10.01 4.60
C GLU A 105 20.95 -10.52 3.66
N LYS A 106 19.79 -10.81 4.19
CA LYS A 106 18.67 -11.37 3.41
C LYS A 106 18.05 -10.36 2.43
N ILE A 107 17.86 -9.10 2.85
CA ILE A 107 17.19 -8.09 2.00
C ILE A 107 18.13 -7.44 0.98
N ASN A 108 19.44 -7.46 1.20
CA ASN A 108 20.43 -6.89 0.30
C ASN A 108 21.20 -7.95 -0.51
N SER A 109 20.91 -9.23 -0.32
CA SER A 109 21.45 -10.29 -1.18
C SER A 109 20.50 -10.52 -2.36
N SER A 110 21.05 -10.54 -3.56
CA SER A 110 20.35 -10.99 -4.75
C SER A 110 20.72 -12.42 -5.08
N SER A 111 19.75 -13.27 -5.42
CA SER A 111 20.10 -14.55 -6.05
C SER A 111 20.70 -14.26 -7.44
N GLU A 112 21.63 -15.09 -7.89
CA GLU A 112 22.22 -14.98 -9.24
C GLU A 112 21.16 -15.12 -10.35
N GLU A 113 20.04 -15.76 -10.04
CA GLU A 113 18.88 -15.91 -10.93
C GLU A 113 18.15 -14.58 -11.21
N LEU A 114 18.29 -13.60 -10.29
CA LEU A 114 17.73 -12.26 -10.46
C LEU A 114 18.72 -11.39 -11.24
N ASN A 115 18.57 -11.33 -12.56
CA ASN A 115 19.37 -10.44 -13.41
C ASN A 115 19.05 -8.97 -13.11
N LEU A 116 19.64 -8.44 -12.06
CA LEU A 116 19.41 -7.08 -11.62
C LEU A 116 20.26 -6.08 -12.39
N HIS A 117 19.76 -4.85 -12.51
CA HIS A 117 20.55 -3.75 -13.06
C HIS A 117 21.82 -3.51 -12.22
N LYS A 118 22.95 -3.29 -12.89
CA LYS A 118 24.28 -3.12 -12.24
C LYS A 118 24.31 -2.06 -11.13
N THR A 119 23.56 -0.97 -11.31
CA THR A 119 23.45 0.09 -10.28
C THR A 119 22.73 -0.42 -9.04
N ILE A 120 21.67 -1.22 -9.21
CA ILE A 120 20.93 -1.80 -8.08
C ILE A 120 21.82 -2.73 -7.27
N ILE A 121 22.60 -3.59 -7.94
CA ILE A 121 23.57 -4.48 -7.28
C ILE A 121 24.57 -3.65 -6.44
N LYS A 122 25.09 -2.54 -6.98
CA LYS A 122 26.00 -1.64 -6.23
C LYS A 122 25.33 -1.04 -5.01
N ILE A 123 24.06 -0.60 -5.13
CA ILE A 123 23.28 -0.04 -4.01
C ILE A 123 23.09 -1.08 -2.92
N LEU A 124 22.65 -2.30 -3.27
CA LEU A 124 22.46 -3.38 -2.30
C LEU A 124 23.74 -3.75 -1.56
N ASN A 125 24.86 -3.88 -2.29
CA ASN A 125 26.16 -4.15 -1.69
C ASN A 125 26.60 -3.02 -0.76
N SER A 126 26.43 -1.77 -1.16
CA SER A 126 26.76 -0.61 -0.31
C SER A 126 25.94 -0.58 0.98
N ARG A 127 24.66 -0.91 0.94
CA ARG A 127 23.79 -1.02 2.11
C ARG A 127 24.22 -2.14 3.04
N LYS A 128 24.55 -3.30 2.49
CA LYS A 128 25.06 -4.44 3.24
C LYS A 128 26.34 -4.08 4.01
N GLU A 129 27.29 -3.44 3.34
CA GLU A 129 28.52 -2.99 3.98
C GLU A 129 28.28 -1.87 5.03
N ALA A 130 27.39 -0.93 4.77
CA ALA A 130 27.03 0.11 5.72
C ALA A 130 26.46 -0.47 7.02
N VAL A 131 25.56 -1.45 6.93
CA VAL A 131 24.99 -2.13 8.11
C VAL A 131 26.04 -2.95 8.84
N LYS A 132 26.90 -3.69 8.11
CA LYS A 132 28.00 -4.47 8.68
C LYS A 132 28.98 -3.61 9.47
N ASN A 133 29.29 -2.42 8.95
CA ASN A 133 30.21 -1.48 9.58
C ASN A 133 29.53 -0.59 10.64
N GLY A 134 28.20 -0.63 10.75
CA GLY A 134 27.42 0.21 11.67
C GLY A 134 27.55 1.72 11.38
N SER A 135 27.85 2.09 10.12
CA SER A 135 28.08 3.48 9.72
C SER A 135 27.51 3.76 8.33
N ASN A 136 27.19 5.03 8.06
CA ASN A 136 26.63 5.49 6.77
C ASN A 136 25.32 4.77 6.37
N ILE A 137 24.52 4.39 7.36
CA ILE A 137 23.19 3.81 7.13
C ILE A 137 22.26 4.93 6.69
N ASP A 138 21.83 4.87 5.44
CA ASP A 138 20.87 5.83 4.90
C ASP A 138 19.44 5.57 5.41
N TRP A 139 18.54 6.53 5.19
CA TRP A 139 17.16 6.44 5.64
C TRP A 139 16.43 5.22 5.06
N SER A 140 16.64 4.91 3.80
CA SER A 140 15.98 3.78 3.13
C SER A 140 16.45 2.43 3.66
N THR A 141 17.73 2.33 4.01
CA THR A 141 18.30 1.14 4.66
C THR A 141 17.72 0.97 6.06
N ALA A 142 17.67 2.06 6.85
CA ALA A 142 17.05 2.03 8.19
C ALA A 142 15.57 1.66 8.14
N GLU A 143 14.81 2.22 7.19
CA GLU A 143 13.41 1.87 6.93
C GLU A 143 13.26 0.37 6.63
N ALA A 144 14.08 -0.16 5.73
CA ALA A 144 14.01 -1.57 5.35
C ALA A 144 14.37 -2.52 6.50
N LEU A 145 15.34 -2.15 7.35
CA LEU A 145 15.68 -2.90 8.56
C LEU A 145 14.54 -2.89 9.58
N ALA A 146 13.89 -1.73 9.78
CA ALA A 146 12.75 -1.61 10.66
C ALA A 146 11.56 -2.47 10.18
N PHE A 147 11.25 -2.43 8.89
CA PHE A 147 10.21 -3.32 8.32
C PHE A 147 10.59 -4.79 8.47
N GLY A 148 11.84 -5.14 8.20
CA GLY A 148 12.33 -6.50 8.36
C GLY A 148 12.20 -7.02 9.79
N SER A 149 12.52 -6.19 10.79
CA SER A 149 12.40 -6.57 12.20
C SER A 149 10.93 -6.79 12.61
N LEU A 150 10.02 -5.94 12.16
CA LEU A 150 8.57 -6.12 12.39
C LEU A 150 8.04 -7.40 11.75
N LEU A 151 8.44 -7.68 10.52
CA LEU A 151 8.04 -8.90 9.81
C LEU A 151 8.52 -10.18 10.51
N GLU A 152 9.75 -10.19 11.05
CA GLU A 152 10.26 -11.31 11.86
C GLU A 152 9.50 -11.48 13.19
N GLU A 153 9.01 -10.39 13.76
CA GLU A 153 8.14 -10.40 14.94
C GLU A 153 6.69 -10.78 14.64
N GLY A 154 6.37 -11.02 13.36
CA GLY A 154 5.04 -11.45 12.92
C GLY A 154 4.06 -10.31 12.67
N TYR A 155 4.52 -9.07 12.62
CA TYR A 155 3.70 -7.92 12.27
C TYR A 155 3.71 -7.70 10.76
N PRO A 156 2.56 -7.68 10.08
CA PRO A 156 2.50 -7.38 8.65
C PRO A 156 2.80 -5.90 8.40
N VAL A 157 3.54 -5.63 7.32
CA VAL A 157 3.86 -4.27 6.90
C VAL A 157 3.16 -3.96 5.58
N ARG A 158 2.41 -2.87 5.54
CA ARG A 158 1.79 -2.36 4.32
C ARG A 158 2.35 -0.99 3.98
N LEU A 159 3.18 -0.93 2.94
CA LEU A 159 3.74 0.31 2.42
C LEU A 159 2.90 0.80 1.24
N VAL A 160 2.28 1.96 1.38
CA VAL A 160 1.42 2.57 0.37
C VAL A 160 1.89 3.99 0.08
N GLY A 161 1.88 4.36 -1.16
CA GLY A 161 2.24 5.70 -1.61
C GLY A 161 2.52 5.74 -3.10
N GLN A 162 2.76 6.94 -3.62
CA GLN A 162 3.19 7.12 -4.99
C GLN A 162 4.60 6.54 -5.16
N ASP A 163 4.76 5.60 -6.09
CA ASP A 163 6.03 4.92 -6.37
C ASP A 163 6.69 4.30 -5.11
N SER A 164 5.90 3.63 -4.28
CA SER A 164 6.39 3.03 -3.04
C SER A 164 7.46 1.95 -3.23
N GLY A 165 7.46 1.27 -4.37
CA GLY A 165 8.40 0.20 -4.68
C GLY A 165 9.84 0.67 -4.90
N ARG A 166 10.04 1.71 -5.71
CA ARG A 166 11.35 2.30 -6.00
C ARG A 166 11.66 3.44 -5.03
N GLY A 167 10.64 4.19 -4.64
CA GLY A 167 10.74 5.51 -4.05
C GLY A 167 10.83 6.60 -5.12
N THR A 168 10.12 7.72 -4.90
CA THR A 168 10.06 8.85 -5.86
C THR A 168 11.46 9.35 -6.26
N PHE A 169 12.40 9.33 -5.33
CA PHE A 169 13.80 9.73 -5.55
C PHE A 169 14.73 8.56 -5.83
N SER A 170 14.21 7.41 -6.24
CA SER A 170 14.99 6.19 -6.49
C SER A 170 15.86 5.75 -5.29
N GLN A 171 15.33 5.94 -4.10
CA GLN A 171 16.05 5.69 -2.85
C GLN A 171 15.71 4.37 -2.18
N ARG A 172 14.46 3.84 -2.36
CA ARG A 172 13.98 2.69 -1.58
C ARG A 172 14.35 1.34 -2.17
N HIS A 173 13.97 1.08 -3.40
CA HIS A 173 14.17 -0.20 -4.10
C HIS A 173 13.68 -1.42 -3.28
N SER A 174 12.48 -1.30 -2.68
CA SER A 174 11.84 -2.42 -1.97
C SER A 174 11.27 -3.48 -2.92
N VAL A 175 11.14 -3.16 -4.20
CA VAL A 175 10.77 -4.08 -5.28
C VAL A 175 11.89 -4.10 -6.29
N LEU A 176 12.51 -5.24 -6.46
CA LEU A 176 13.54 -5.48 -7.47
C LEU A 176 12.93 -6.00 -8.78
N ARG A 177 13.55 -5.69 -9.89
CA ARG A 177 13.10 -6.09 -11.23
C ARG A 177 14.18 -6.87 -11.95
N ASN A 178 13.83 -8.05 -12.39
CA ASN A 178 14.65 -8.82 -13.31
C ASN A 178 14.71 -8.09 -14.67
N GLN A 179 15.92 -7.87 -15.18
CA GLN A 179 16.13 -7.12 -16.41
C GLN A 179 15.80 -7.93 -17.68
N LEU A 180 15.64 -9.24 -17.58
CA LEU A 180 15.34 -10.10 -18.73
C LEU A 180 13.82 -10.21 -18.98
N ASP A 181 13.05 -10.46 -17.95
CA ASP A 181 11.62 -10.77 -18.03
C ASP A 181 10.70 -9.79 -17.28
N ASN A 182 11.29 -8.76 -16.65
CA ASN A 182 10.58 -7.77 -15.84
C ASN A 182 9.82 -8.36 -14.63
N SER A 183 10.12 -9.59 -14.23
CA SER A 183 9.54 -10.20 -13.04
C SER A 183 9.90 -9.40 -11.78
N ARG A 184 9.05 -9.50 -10.77
CA ARG A 184 9.15 -8.73 -9.53
C ARG A 184 9.62 -9.63 -8.41
N TYR A 185 10.59 -9.13 -7.65
CA TYR A 185 11.03 -9.74 -6.41
C TYR A 185 10.96 -8.73 -5.27
N VAL A 186 10.39 -9.13 -4.15
CA VAL A 186 10.27 -8.29 -2.95
C VAL A 186 11.13 -8.92 -1.85
N PRO A 187 12.34 -8.41 -1.58
CA PRO A 187 13.23 -9.00 -0.58
C PRO A 187 12.59 -9.16 0.79
N LEU A 188 11.83 -8.17 1.23
CA LEU A 188 11.13 -8.20 2.52
C LEU A 188 10.09 -9.32 2.64
N ASN A 189 9.57 -9.86 1.55
CA ASN A 189 8.66 -11.02 1.56
C ASN A 189 9.41 -12.35 1.68
N ASN A 190 10.73 -12.33 1.72
CA ASN A 190 11.58 -13.53 1.68
C ASN A 190 12.59 -13.57 2.84
N ILE A 191 12.33 -12.91 3.95
CA ILE A 191 13.22 -12.89 5.11
C ILE A 191 13.21 -14.25 5.83
N SER A 192 12.05 -14.89 5.96
CA SER A 192 11.93 -16.21 6.57
C SER A 192 10.90 -17.09 5.86
N LYS A 193 11.05 -18.41 5.96
CA LYS A 193 10.13 -19.39 5.34
C LYS A 193 8.70 -19.34 5.91
N ASN A 194 8.55 -18.91 7.14
CA ASN A 194 7.27 -18.90 7.87
C ASN A 194 6.72 -17.47 8.05
N GLN A 195 7.21 -16.53 7.27
CA GLN A 195 6.80 -15.14 7.32
C GLN A 195 5.33 -14.99 6.92
N LYS A 196 4.55 -14.27 7.73
CA LYS A 196 3.22 -13.84 7.33
C LYS A 196 3.35 -12.74 6.28
N GLN A 197 2.65 -12.92 5.18
CA GLN A 197 2.55 -11.93 4.09
C GLN A 197 1.39 -10.97 4.37
#